data_4c16b322baa1101acf4cd80b1bdae6b7
#
_entry.id   4c16b322baa1101acf4cd80b1bdae6b7
#
_cell.length_a   1.000
_cell.length_b   1.000
_cell.length_c   1.000
_cell.angle_alpha   90.00
_cell.angle_beta   90.00
_cell.angle_gamma   90.00
#
_symmetry.space_group_name_H-M   'P 1'
#
loop_
_entity.id
_entity.type
_entity.pdbx_description
1 polymer ?
#
loop_
_entity_poly.entity_id
_entity_poly.type
_entity_poly.pdbx_seq_one_letter_code
_entity_poly.pdbx_strand_id
1 'polypeptide(L)'
;IFSIKLFFISWIFFHMMKKTILITGGSQRIGRSIALYLKELNYNFIIHYNKSDKSAKELRNIINHSGSSCKIIKADLSRVSDVKKIIKKSKKLFGPIHAIINNASLFLNDDIENLNDKLWYDHMNINLYAPLLLSKEFKKQLPKKSSGHIINILDQNVINPDTSFFSYSISKSALLSATIIMAKSFAPNIRVNAIGPGPTLKNIHQSKKHFDKSLKKTLLKIGSPPEEIAKTVKFLLESKSITGQFIAVDGGEHLS
;
A
#
# COMPACT_ATOMS: atom_id res chain seq x y z
N ILE A 1 42.18 16.57 10.45
CA ILE A 1 41.88 15.26 11.06
C ILE A 1 40.49 15.29 11.76
N PHE A 2 40.14 16.37 12.48
CA PHE A 2 38.83 16.48 13.16
C PHE A 2 37.63 16.52 12.16
N SER A 3 37.75 17.22 11.04
CA SER A 3 36.69 17.35 10.02
C SER A 3 36.37 16.03 9.33
N ILE A 4 37.37 15.18 9.07
CA ILE A 4 37.21 13.87 8.42
C ILE A 4 36.51 12.88 9.37
N LYS A 5 36.82 12.88 10.67
CA LYS A 5 36.14 12.06 11.67
C LYS A 5 34.65 12.42 11.80
N LEU A 6 34.32 13.71 11.83
CA LEU A 6 32.92 14.16 11.89
C LEU A 6 32.16 13.76 10.64
N PHE A 7 32.77 13.84 9.46
CA PHE A 7 32.17 13.41 8.19
C PHE A 7 31.93 11.90 8.15
N PHE A 8 32.90 11.11 8.63
CA PHE A 8 32.79 9.64 8.72
C PHE A 8 31.72 9.21 9.75
N ILE A 9 31.64 9.84 10.90
CA ILE A 9 30.63 9.58 11.93
C ILE A 9 29.23 9.96 11.40
N SER A 10 29.10 11.11 10.76
CA SER A 10 27.85 11.55 10.11
C SER A 10 27.43 10.61 8.97
N TRP A 11 28.40 10.11 8.16
CA TRP A 11 28.16 9.16 7.08
C TRP A 11 27.75 7.78 7.61
N ILE A 12 28.37 7.27 8.68
CA ILE A 12 28.00 6.02 9.35
C ILE A 12 26.60 6.16 9.98
N PHE A 13 26.32 7.26 10.68
CA PHE A 13 24.99 7.53 11.26
C PHE A 13 23.90 7.61 10.18
N PHE A 14 24.17 8.25 9.04
CA PHE A 14 23.24 8.36 7.93
C PHE A 14 22.97 6.99 7.25
N HIS A 15 23.98 6.11 7.17
CA HIS A 15 23.83 4.75 6.64
C HIS A 15 23.20 3.77 7.63
N MET A 16 23.24 4.06 8.94
CA MET A 16 22.59 3.26 9.98
C MET A 16 21.11 3.64 10.22
N MET A 17 20.62 4.76 9.67
CA MET A 17 19.21 5.13 9.85
C MET A 17 18.31 4.17 9.06
N LYS A 18 17.51 3.40 9.82
CA LYS A 18 16.48 2.51 9.25
C LYS A 18 15.55 3.30 8.33
N LYS A 19 15.31 2.82 7.12
CA LYS A 19 14.30 3.38 6.23
C LYS A 19 12.91 3.22 6.83
N THR A 20 12.02 4.18 6.61
CA THR A 20 10.67 4.16 7.14
C THR A 20 9.67 3.81 6.05
N ILE A 21 8.77 2.86 6.33
CA ILE A 21 7.66 2.46 5.45
C ILE A 21 6.34 2.83 6.11
N LEU A 22 5.45 3.50 5.38
CA LEU A 22 4.05 3.72 5.74
C LEU A 22 3.17 2.70 5.00
N ILE A 23 2.35 1.95 5.74
CA ILE A 23 1.36 1.01 5.17
C ILE A 23 -0.04 1.49 5.56
N THR A 24 -0.84 1.90 4.57
CA THR A 24 -2.24 2.27 4.83
C THR A 24 -3.11 1.02 4.94
N GLY A 25 -4.08 1.02 5.89
CA GLY A 25 -4.87 -0.17 6.18
C GLY A 25 -4.03 -1.37 6.62
N GLY A 26 -2.86 -1.10 7.24
CA GLY A 26 -1.85 -2.12 7.53
C GLY A 26 -2.16 -3.04 8.71
N SER A 27 -3.25 -2.83 9.44
CA SER A 27 -3.55 -3.57 10.67
C SER A 27 -4.21 -4.93 10.45
N GLN A 28 -4.74 -5.20 9.27
CA GLN A 28 -5.53 -6.40 8.95
C GLN A 28 -5.25 -6.90 7.53
N ARG A 29 -5.67 -8.14 7.25
CA ARG A 29 -5.69 -8.75 5.91
C ARG A 29 -4.34 -8.60 5.16
N ILE A 30 -4.36 -8.17 3.90
CA ILE A 30 -3.17 -7.98 3.04
C ILE A 30 -2.15 -7.05 3.71
N GLY A 31 -2.58 -5.89 4.22
CA GLY A 31 -1.67 -4.94 4.84
C GLY A 31 -0.94 -5.51 6.06
N ARG A 32 -1.63 -6.31 6.89
CA ARG A 32 -1.01 -7.02 8.02
C ARG A 32 0.02 -8.05 7.53
N SER A 33 -0.30 -8.82 6.50
CA SER A 33 0.62 -9.81 5.93
C SER A 33 1.88 -9.14 5.36
N ILE A 34 1.71 -8.03 4.65
CA ILE A 34 2.86 -7.23 4.16
C ILE A 34 3.74 -6.78 5.33
N ALA A 35 3.14 -6.20 6.38
CA ALA A 35 3.90 -5.73 7.53
C ALA A 35 4.65 -6.86 8.26
N LEU A 36 4.00 -8.01 8.44
CA LEU A 36 4.60 -9.19 9.07
C LEU A 36 5.71 -9.81 8.23
N TYR A 37 5.55 -9.86 6.91
CA TYR A 37 6.56 -10.39 6.00
C TYR A 37 7.81 -9.51 5.96
N LEU A 38 7.62 -8.18 5.99
CA LEU A 38 8.70 -7.22 5.93
C LEU A 38 9.37 -6.94 7.29
N LYS A 39 8.83 -7.42 8.41
CA LYS A 39 9.32 -7.09 9.76
C LYS A 39 10.77 -7.50 10.03
N GLU A 40 11.26 -8.54 9.34
CA GLU A 40 12.66 -9.00 9.43
C GLU A 40 13.64 -8.11 8.64
N LEU A 41 13.11 -7.22 7.79
CA LEU A 41 13.92 -6.25 7.07
C LEU A 41 14.21 -5.05 7.97
N ASN A 42 15.34 -4.40 7.76
CA ASN A 42 15.79 -3.28 8.58
C ASN A 42 15.00 -1.99 8.29
N TYR A 43 13.68 -2.00 8.57
CA TYR A 43 12.77 -0.86 8.40
C TYR A 43 12.15 -0.42 9.72
N ASN A 44 11.78 0.86 9.78
CA ASN A 44 10.78 1.38 10.71
C ASN A 44 9.40 1.31 10.06
N PHE A 45 8.38 0.88 10.79
CA PHE A 45 7.03 0.71 10.27
C PHE A 45 6.08 1.76 10.84
N ILE A 46 5.29 2.36 9.98
CA ILE A 46 4.13 3.16 10.36
C ILE A 46 2.90 2.47 9.80
N ILE A 47 2.06 1.96 10.69
CA ILE A 47 0.84 1.26 10.35
C ILE A 47 -0.34 2.22 10.52
N HIS A 48 -0.94 2.60 9.40
CA HIS A 48 -2.18 3.36 9.43
C HIS A 48 -3.38 2.41 9.56
N TYR A 49 -4.37 2.82 10.37
CA TYR A 49 -5.66 2.14 10.53
C TYR A 49 -6.79 3.16 10.73
N ASN A 50 -8.05 2.75 10.49
CA ASN A 50 -9.24 3.57 10.78
C ASN A 50 -9.96 3.07 12.04
N LYS A 51 -10.61 1.90 11.98
CA LYS A 51 -11.49 1.36 13.06
C LYS A 51 -10.84 0.21 13.85
N SER A 52 -9.82 -0.46 13.32
CA SER A 52 -9.22 -1.69 13.87
C SER A 52 -8.10 -1.43 14.89
N ASP A 53 -8.40 -0.69 15.96
CA ASP A 53 -7.43 -0.28 16.99
C ASP A 53 -6.74 -1.48 17.66
N LYS A 54 -7.52 -2.49 18.07
CA LYS A 54 -6.98 -3.70 18.71
C LYS A 54 -5.95 -4.40 17.81
N SER A 55 -6.32 -4.69 16.57
CA SER A 55 -5.43 -5.34 15.60
C SER A 55 -4.18 -4.51 15.29
N ALA A 56 -4.29 -3.18 15.25
CA ALA A 56 -3.15 -2.29 15.04
C ALA A 56 -2.17 -2.35 16.22
N LYS A 57 -2.67 -2.34 17.46
CA LYS A 57 -1.85 -2.47 18.68
C LYS A 57 -1.16 -3.83 18.75
N GLU A 58 -1.86 -4.92 18.46
CA GLU A 58 -1.30 -6.27 18.40
C GLU A 58 -0.17 -6.36 17.37
N LEU A 59 -0.41 -5.90 16.13
CA LEU A 59 0.59 -5.90 15.07
C LEU A 59 1.82 -5.07 15.45
N ARG A 60 1.63 -3.89 16.00
CA ARG A 60 2.73 -3.05 16.51
C ARG A 60 3.59 -3.81 17.52
N ASN A 61 2.96 -4.49 18.46
CA ASN A 61 3.69 -5.25 19.48
C ASN A 61 4.49 -6.40 18.85
N ILE A 62 3.91 -7.16 17.91
CA ILE A 62 4.60 -8.24 17.20
C ILE A 62 5.83 -7.71 16.46
N ILE A 63 5.69 -6.60 15.73
CA ILE A 63 6.81 -6.02 14.97
C ILE A 63 7.90 -5.49 15.93
N ASN A 64 7.52 -4.84 17.02
CA ASN A 64 8.50 -4.34 18.00
C ASN A 64 9.28 -5.49 18.68
N HIS A 65 8.66 -6.64 18.91
CA HIS A 65 9.35 -7.80 19.47
C HIS A 65 10.30 -8.50 18.48
N SER A 66 10.16 -8.27 17.17
CA SER A 66 11.08 -8.81 16.16
C SER A 66 12.34 -7.97 15.93
N GLY A 67 12.57 -6.92 16.72
CA GLY A 67 13.73 -6.02 16.58
C GLY A 67 13.53 -4.86 15.59
N SER A 68 12.40 -4.83 14.87
CA SER A 68 11.98 -3.66 14.10
C SER A 68 11.20 -2.67 14.96
N SER A 69 11.12 -1.41 14.53
CA SER A 69 10.34 -0.38 15.23
C SER A 69 9.02 -0.12 14.52
N CYS A 70 7.91 -0.16 15.24
CA CYS A 70 6.57 0.09 14.71
C CYS A 70 5.81 1.14 15.52
N LYS A 71 5.20 2.08 14.82
CA LYS A 71 4.23 3.04 15.35
C LYS A 71 2.92 2.93 14.58
N ILE A 72 1.83 3.32 15.21
CA ILE A 72 0.48 3.26 14.62
C ILE A 72 -0.10 4.66 14.49
N ILE A 73 -0.87 4.91 13.43
CA ILE A 73 -1.56 6.19 13.19
C ILE A 73 -3.02 5.90 12.85
N LYS A 74 -3.93 6.44 13.66
CA LYS A 74 -5.36 6.45 13.37
C LYS A 74 -5.71 7.64 12.47
N ALA A 75 -6.41 7.38 11.37
CA ALA A 75 -6.98 8.40 10.49
C ALA A 75 -8.15 7.82 9.68
N ASP A 76 -9.02 8.68 9.18
CA ASP A 76 -10.08 8.32 8.25
C ASP A 76 -9.70 8.81 6.84
N LEU A 77 -9.45 7.89 5.90
CA LEU A 77 -9.03 8.23 4.55
C LEU A 77 -10.16 8.84 3.69
N SER A 78 -11.41 8.76 4.12
CA SER A 78 -12.51 9.49 3.48
C SER A 78 -12.42 11.00 3.74
N ARG A 79 -11.65 11.41 4.77
CA ARG A 79 -11.51 12.80 5.21
C ARG A 79 -10.16 13.39 4.76
N VAL A 80 -10.21 14.30 3.82
CA VAL A 80 -9.02 15.01 3.29
C VAL A 80 -8.15 15.62 4.39
N SER A 81 -8.77 16.19 5.42
CA SER A 81 -8.05 16.78 6.57
C SER A 81 -7.21 15.78 7.33
N ASP A 82 -7.66 14.52 7.44
CA ASP A 82 -6.93 13.46 8.12
C ASP A 82 -5.80 12.93 7.24
N VAL A 83 -6.06 12.71 5.94
CA VAL A 83 -5.04 12.27 4.97
C VAL A 83 -3.84 13.23 4.95
N LYS A 84 -4.10 14.54 4.88
CA LYS A 84 -3.03 15.57 4.89
C LYS A 84 -2.15 15.54 6.15
N LYS A 85 -2.67 15.03 7.28
CA LYS A 85 -1.92 14.96 8.54
C LYS A 85 -1.06 13.69 8.66
N ILE A 86 -1.37 12.62 7.90
CA ILE A 86 -0.68 11.32 8.04
C ILE A 86 0.83 11.47 7.82
N ILE A 87 1.26 12.00 6.69
CA ILE A 87 2.68 12.14 6.35
C ILE A 87 3.42 13.01 7.39
N LYS A 88 2.80 14.14 7.78
CA LYS A 88 3.37 15.03 8.79
C LYS A 88 3.54 14.34 10.15
N LYS A 89 2.53 13.58 10.60
CA LYS A 89 2.60 12.78 11.83
C LYS A 89 3.66 11.69 11.72
N SER A 90 3.69 10.96 10.60
CA SER A 90 4.66 9.90 10.33
C SER A 90 6.10 10.40 10.39
N LYS A 91 6.38 11.54 9.76
CA LYS A 91 7.71 12.17 9.77
C LYS A 91 8.18 12.55 11.18
N LYS A 92 7.26 12.93 12.07
CA LYS A 92 7.59 13.23 13.48
C LYS A 92 8.00 12.00 14.28
N LEU A 93 7.60 10.80 13.86
CA LEU A 93 7.85 9.55 14.59
C LEU A 93 9.22 8.93 14.26
N PHE A 94 9.62 8.93 12.98
CA PHE A 94 10.82 8.24 12.51
C PHE A 94 11.63 9.04 11.47
N GLY A 95 11.37 10.34 11.32
CA GLY A 95 11.98 11.13 10.25
C GLY A 95 11.35 10.86 8.88
N PRO A 96 12.09 11.09 7.78
CA PRO A 96 11.56 10.95 6.44
C PRO A 96 11.00 9.54 6.16
N ILE A 97 9.87 9.48 5.46
CA ILE A 97 9.32 8.24 4.95
C ILE A 97 10.02 7.92 3.63
N HIS A 98 10.38 6.66 3.41
CA HIS A 98 11.11 6.20 2.23
C HIS A 98 10.24 5.34 1.29
N ALA A 99 9.17 4.73 1.83
CA ALA A 99 8.19 4.03 1.02
C ALA A 99 6.76 4.21 1.56
N ILE A 100 5.80 4.25 0.65
CA ILE A 100 4.37 4.17 0.97
C ILE A 100 3.80 2.94 0.27
N ILE A 101 3.04 2.15 1.03
CA ILE A 101 2.20 1.09 0.49
C ILE A 101 0.74 1.53 0.68
N ASN A 102 0.12 1.98 -0.40
CA ASN A 102 -1.28 2.35 -0.44
C ASN A 102 -2.13 1.08 -0.55
N ASN A 103 -2.44 0.48 0.60
CA ASN A 103 -3.18 -0.78 0.70
C ASN A 103 -4.61 -0.57 1.22
N ALA A 104 -4.90 0.49 1.96
CA ALA A 104 -6.26 0.75 2.43
C ALA A 104 -7.24 0.84 1.25
N SER A 105 -8.38 0.18 1.38
CA SER A 105 -9.41 0.14 0.35
C SER A 105 -10.80 -0.02 0.98
N LEU A 106 -11.78 0.61 0.38
CA LEU A 106 -13.18 0.28 0.53
C LEU A 106 -13.57 -0.66 -0.62
N PHE A 107 -14.26 -1.74 -0.32
CA PHE A 107 -14.72 -2.74 -1.28
C PHE A 107 -16.17 -3.11 -0.96
N LEU A 108 -17.10 -2.40 -1.56
CA LEU A 108 -18.54 -2.62 -1.43
C LEU A 108 -19.14 -2.75 -2.83
N ASN A 109 -20.20 -3.56 -2.94
CA ASN A 109 -20.86 -3.82 -4.22
C ASN A 109 -21.79 -2.68 -4.59
N ASP A 110 -21.74 -2.29 -5.85
CA ASP A 110 -22.70 -1.46 -6.57
C ASP A 110 -22.66 -1.80 -8.06
N ASP A 111 -23.61 -1.29 -8.81
CA ASP A 111 -23.68 -1.34 -10.27
C ASP A 111 -24.13 0.02 -10.79
N ILE A 112 -24.15 0.18 -12.13
CA ILE A 112 -24.52 1.47 -12.74
C ILE A 112 -26.00 1.84 -12.49
N GLU A 113 -26.89 0.86 -12.38
CA GLU A 113 -28.32 1.10 -12.20
C GLU A 113 -28.64 1.53 -10.76
N ASN A 114 -27.87 1.01 -9.78
CA ASN A 114 -28.01 1.28 -8.36
C ASN A 114 -26.88 2.17 -7.82
N LEU A 115 -26.30 3.01 -8.67
CA LEU A 115 -25.22 3.92 -8.30
C LEU A 115 -25.68 4.89 -7.22
N ASN A 116 -24.99 4.88 -6.10
CA ASN A 116 -25.27 5.73 -4.93
C ASN A 116 -24.16 6.75 -4.73
N ASP A 117 -24.51 8.03 -4.69
CA ASP A 117 -23.55 9.14 -4.55
C ASP A 117 -22.60 8.94 -3.37
N LYS A 118 -23.13 8.57 -2.21
CA LYS A 118 -22.32 8.37 -1.01
C LYS A 118 -21.27 7.28 -1.23
N LEU A 119 -21.65 6.15 -1.80
CA LEU A 119 -20.75 5.04 -2.05
C LEU A 119 -19.71 5.39 -3.14
N TRP A 120 -20.16 6.09 -4.18
CA TRP A 120 -19.28 6.65 -5.20
C TRP A 120 -18.20 7.54 -4.59
N TYR A 121 -18.58 8.53 -3.78
CA TYR A 121 -17.60 9.43 -3.15
C TYR A 121 -16.71 8.70 -2.15
N ASP A 122 -17.23 7.74 -1.40
CA ASP A 122 -16.44 6.96 -0.46
C ASP A 122 -15.36 6.12 -1.21
N HIS A 123 -15.71 5.45 -2.32
CA HIS A 123 -14.76 4.73 -3.15
C HIS A 123 -13.71 5.67 -3.76
N MET A 124 -14.14 6.78 -4.36
CA MET A 124 -13.21 7.75 -4.96
C MET A 124 -12.28 8.38 -3.91
N ASN A 125 -12.79 8.74 -2.75
CA ASN A 125 -11.98 9.35 -1.71
C ASN A 125 -10.97 8.38 -1.11
N ILE A 126 -11.38 7.16 -0.77
CA ILE A 126 -10.53 6.20 -0.06
C ILE A 126 -9.57 5.50 -1.02
N ASN A 127 -10.07 5.03 -2.18
CA ASN A 127 -9.28 4.18 -3.07
C ASN A 127 -8.42 4.97 -4.07
N LEU A 128 -8.80 6.22 -4.39
CA LEU A 128 -8.10 7.04 -5.37
C LEU A 128 -7.50 8.30 -4.74
N TYR A 129 -8.34 9.18 -4.20
CA TYR A 129 -7.88 10.52 -3.82
C TYR A 129 -6.91 10.50 -2.62
N ALA A 130 -7.15 9.64 -1.62
CA ALA A 130 -6.25 9.50 -0.49
C ALA A 130 -4.85 9.00 -0.91
N PRO A 131 -4.68 7.93 -1.73
CA PRO A 131 -3.39 7.57 -2.32
C PRO A 131 -2.69 8.71 -3.06
N LEU A 132 -3.42 9.51 -3.85
CA LEU A 132 -2.85 10.65 -4.57
C LEU A 132 -2.35 11.74 -3.62
N LEU A 133 -3.14 12.09 -2.60
CA LEU A 133 -2.72 13.08 -1.59
C LEU A 133 -1.52 12.60 -0.79
N LEU A 134 -1.52 11.34 -0.36
CA LEU A 134 -0.38 10.73 0.35
C LEU A 134 0.87 10.77 -0.52
N SER A 135 0.75 10.43 -1.80
CA SER A 135 1.86 10.46 -2.76
C SER A 135 2.40 11.89 -2.96
N LYS A 136 1.52 12.88 -3.07
CA LYS A 136 1.89 14.31 -3.15
C LYS A 136 2.66 14.77 -1.91
N GLU A 137 2.16 14.47 -0.73
CA GLU A 137 2.82 14.86 0.53
C GLU A 137 4.11 14.07 0.78
N PHE A 138 4.17 12.81 0.31
CA PHE A 138 5.38 11.99 0.32
C PHE A 138 6.48 12.63 -0.54
N LYS A 139 6.18 13.03 -1.77
CA LYS A 139 7.15 13.71 -2.65
C LYS A 139 7.72 14.97 -1.98
N LYS A 140 6.86 15.78 -1.35
CA LYS A 140 7.27 17.01 -0.68
C LYS A 140 8.22 16.78 0.50
N GLN A 141 8.04 15.70 1.25
CA GLN A 141 8.83 15.44 2.45
C GLN A 141 10.14 14.70 2.17
N LEU A 142 10.28 14.05 1.01
CA LEU A 142 11.47 13.28 0.66
C LEU A 142 12.67 14.22 0.45
N PRO A 143 13.81 13.98 1.12
CA PRO A 143 15.00 14.80 0.92
C PRO A 143 15.50 14.74 -0.53
N LYS A 144 15.99 15.85 -1.08
CA LYS A 144 16.36 15.99 -2.51
C LYS A 144 17.31 14.90 -3.05
N LYS A 145 18.23 14.40 -2.21
CA LYS A 145 19.20 13.34 -2.58
C LYS A 145 18.75 11.93 -2.21
N SER A 146 17.51 11.77 -1.73
CA SER A 146 16.96 10.46 -1.33
C SER A 146 16.10 9.86 -2.42
N SER A 147 16.07 8.53 -2.50
CA SER A 147 15.14 7.78 -3.33
C SER A 147 13.92 7.32 -2.52
N GLY A 148 12.77 7.28 -3.17
CA GLY A 148 11.52 6.82 -2.58
C GLY A 148 10.80 5.79 -3.43
N HIS A 149 9.80 5.11 -2.84
CA HIS A 149 8.96 4.17 -3.55
C HIS A 149 7.51 4.26 -3.11
N ILE A 150 6.60 4.27 -4.06
CA ILE A 150 5.15 4.18 -3.85
C ILE A 150 4.67 2.89 -4.49
N ILE A 151 3.97 2.06 -3.72
CA ILE A 151 3.34 0.83 -4.19
C ILE A 151 1.84 0.95 -3.94
N ASN A 152 1.05 0.90 -5.00
CA ASN A 152 -0.40 0.93 -4.93
C ASN A 152 -0.96 -0.49 -5.00
N ILE A 153 -1.72 -0.93 -3.99
CA ILE A 153 -2.44 -2.19 -4.05
C ILE A 153 -3.77 -1.92 -4.75
N LEU A 154 -3.87 -2.43 -5.97
CA LEU A 154 -5.03 -2.32 -6.84
C LEU A 154 -5.95 -3.54 -6.71
N ASP A 155 -6.36 -4.05 -7.83
CA ASP A 155 -7.14 -5.26 -8.05
C ASP A 155 -6.82 -5.78 -9.46
N GLN A 156 -6.91 -7.07 -9.72
CA GLN A 156 -6.71 -7.61 -11.06
C GLN A 156 -7.82 -7.14 -12.04
N ASN A 157 -9.02 -6.83 -11.53
CA ASN A 157 -10.16 -6.33 -12.33
C ASN A 157 -9.87 -5.01 -13.07
N VAL A 158 -8.77 -4.31 -12.77
CA VAL A 158 -8.38 -3.12 -13.54
C VAL A 158 -8.02 -3.44 -15.00
N ILE A 159 -7.69 -4.71 -15.33
CA ILE A 159 -7.39 -5.17 -16.68
C ILE A 159 -8.66 -5.68 -17.37
N ASN A 160 -9.49 -6.41 -16.64
CA ASN A 160 -10.74 -7.00 -17.16
C ASN A 160 -11.90 -6.69 -16.18
N PRO A 161 -12.44 -5.47 -16.21
CA PRO A 161 -13.49 -5.03 -15.29
C PRO A 161 -14.79 -5.78 -15.50
N ASP A 162 -15.42 -6.23 -14.41
CA ASP A 162 -16.76 -6.82 -14.37
C ASP A 162 -17.83 -5.73 -14.20
N THR A 163 -19.08 -6.07 -14.43
CA THR A 163 -20.25 -5.19 -14.21
C THR A 163 -20.53 -4.92 -12.74
N SER A 164 -20.12 -5.83 -11.86
CA SER A 164 -20.22 -5.70 -10.40
C SER A 164 -19.13 -4.79 -9.83
N PHE A 165 -19.37 -4.23 -8.64
CA PHE A 165 -18.41 -3.34 -7.98
C PHE A 165 -18.01 -2.13 -8.84
N PHE A 166 -18.99 -1.52 -9.47
CA PHE A 166 -18.81 -0.50 -10.50
C PHE A 166 -17.92 0.67 -10.05
N SER A 167 -18.30 1.39 -8.99
CA SER A 167 -17.54 2.54 -8.52
C SER A 167 -16.17 2.14 -7.91
N TYR A 168 -16.08 0.95 -7.30
CA TYR A 168 -14.81 0.40 -6.85
C TYR A 168 -13.87 0.17 -8.03
N SER A 169 -14.33 -0.53 -9.08
CA SER A 169 -13.52 -0.87 -10.26
C SER A 169 -13.02 0.40 -10.97
N ILE A 170 -13.87 1.41 -11.12
CA ILE A 170 -13.48 2.72 -11.67
C ILE A 170 -12.40 3.36 -10.80
N SER A 171 -12.55 3.38 -9.46
CA SER A 171 -11.57 3.96 -8.56
C SER A 171 -10.19 3.29 -8.66
N LYS A 172 -10.16 1.97 -8.82
CA LYS A 172 -8.91 1.19 -8.97
C LYS A 172 -8.29 1.37 -10.36
N SER A 173 -9.07 1.41 -11.43
CA SER A 173 -8.60 1.69 -12.79
C SER A 173 -8.02 3.11 -12.90
N ALA A 174 -8.68 4.08 -12.29
CA ALA A 174 -8.14 5.43 -12.20
C ALA A 174 -6.82 5.51 -11.42
N LEU A 175 -6.67 4.71 -10.35
CA LEU A 175 -5.41 4.64 -9.60
C LEU A 175 -4.29 3.94 -10.41
N LEU A 176 -4.62 3.01 -11.31
CA LEU A 176 -3.66 2.42 -12.25
C LEU A 176 -3.13 3.50 -13.20
N SER A 177 -4.00 4.27 -13.84
CA SER A 177 -3.62 5.39 -14.70
C SER A 177 -2.77 6.41 -13.94
N ALA A 178 -3.17 6.76 -12.71
CA ALA A 178 -2.42 7.66 -11.85
C ALA A 178 -1.05 7.09 -11.46
N THR A 179 -0.91 5.78 -11.29
CA THR A 179 0.38 5.12 -11.03
C THR A 179 1.38 5.41 -12.15
N ILE A 180 0.97 5.24 -13.40
CA ILE A 180 1.81 5.50 -14.58
C ILE A 180 2.17 6.98 -14.69
N ILE A 181 1.20 7.87 -14.50
CA ILE A 181 1.42 9.32 -14.54
C ILE A 181 2.37 9.76 -13.44
N MET A 182 2.19 9.27 -12.22
CA MET A 182 3.07 9.58 -11.09
C MET A 182 4.48 9.02 -11.29
N ALA A 183 4.63 7.83 -11.89
CA ALA A 183 5.94 7.25 -12.20
C ALA A 183 6.75 8.19 -13.11
N LYS A 184 6.13 8.74 -14.16
CA LYS A 184 6.74 9.74 -15.07
C LYS A 184 7.06 11.05 -14.33
N SER A 185 6.11 11.54 -13.53
CA SER A 185 6.17 12.87 -12.89
C SER A 185 7.14 12.94 -11.69
N PHE A 186 7.42 11.78 -11.05
CA PHE A 186 8.22 11.72 -9.83
C PHE A 186 9.64 11.19 -10.07
N ALA A 187 9.92 10.72 -11.30
CA ALA A 187 11.27 10.34 -11.70
C ALA A 187 12.23 11.56 -11.60
N PRO A 188 13.53 11.34 -11.39
CA PRO A 188 14.18 10.06 -11.15
C PRO A 188 14.14 9.59 -9.69
N ASN A 189 13.64 10.38 -8.77
CA ASN A 189 13.84 10.17 -7.33
C ASN A 189 12.83 9.20 -6.72
N ILE A 190 11.62 9.07 -7.30
CA ILE A 190 10.56 8.22 -6.72
C ILE A 190 10.06 7.26 -7.80
N ARG A 191 10.11 5.97 -7.49
CA ARG A 191 9.46 4.93 -8.28
C ARG A 191 8.01 4.75 -7.83
N VAL A 192 7.12 4.48 -8.76
CA VAL A 192 5.71 4.24 -8.47
C VAL A 192 5.27 3.01 -9.24
N ASN A 193 4.80 1.98 -8.55
CA ASN A 193 4.33 0.73 -9.14
C ASN A 193 3.01 0.30 -8.50
N ALA A 194 2.37 -0.68 -9.10
CA ALA A 194 1.13 -1.24 -8.63
C ALA A 194 1.17 -2.77 -8.59
N ILE A 195 0.41 -3.35 -7.67
CA ILE A 195 0.17 -4.79 -7.56
C ILE A 195 -1.35 -5.00 -7.65
N GLY A 196 -1.77 -5.93 -8.49
CA GLY A 196 -3.16 -6.35 -8.65
C GLY A 196 -3.40 -7.74 -8.08
N PRO A 197 -3.88 -7.83 -6.83
CA PRO A 197 -4.31 -9.11 -6.28
C PRO A 197 -5.56 -9.65 -6.98
N GLY A 198 -5.66 -10.98 -7.08
CA GLY A 198 -6.90 -11.71 -7.33
C GLY A 198 -7.59 -12.14 -6.03
N PRO A 199 -8.28 -13.30 -6.01
CA PRO A 199 -8.97 -13.82 -4.83
C PRO A 199 -7.97 -14.11 -3.71
N THR A 200 -7.89 -13.23 -2.71
CA THR A 200 -6.86 -13.27 -1.66
C THR A 200 -7.37 -13.88 -0.36
N LEU A 201 -8.41 -13.30 0.19
CA LEU A 201 -9.03 -13.70 1.46
C LEU A 201 -10.54 -13.58 1.34
N LYS A 202 -11.24 -14.57 1.86
CA LYS A 202 -12.70 -14.52 1.92
C LYS A 202 -13.18 -13.22 2.53
N ASN A 203 -14.12 -12.54 1.86
CA ASN A 203 -14.79 -11.36 2.41
C ASN A 203 -15.74 -11.78 3.54
N ILE A 204 -16.03 -10.86 4.48
CA ILE A 204 -16.94 -11.11 5.63
C ILE A 204 -18.33 -11.55 5.14
N HIS A 205 -18.79 -10.97 4.02
CA HIS A 205 -20.11 -11.28 3.44
C HIS A 205 -20.07 -12.40 2.40
N GLN A 206 -18.92 -13.03 2.15
CA GLN A 206 -18.75 -14.09 1.15
C GLN A 206 -18.82 -15.47 1.80
N SER A 207 -19.61 -16.41 1.24
CA SER A 207 -19.58 -17.79 1.70
C SER A 207 -18.27 -18.48 1.31
N LYS A 208 -17.87 -19.54 2.07
CA LYS A 208 -16.71 -20.36 1.71
C LYS A 208 -16.84 -20.95 0.30
N LYS A 209 -18.02 -21.48 -0.04
CA LYS A 209 -18.33 -22.05 -1.36
C LYS A 209 -18.13 -21.03 -2.50
N HIS A 210 -18.51 -19.78 -2.28
CA HIS A 210 -18.32 -18.71 -3.27
C HIS A 210 -16.83 -18.38 -3.43
N PHE A 211 -16.08 -18.28 -2.33
CA PHE A 211 -14.63 -18.05 -2.39
C PHE A 211 -13.91 -19.19 -3.10
N ASP A 212 -14.24 -20.45 -2.77
CA ASP A 212 -13.66 -21.62 -3.42
C ASP A 212 -13.99 -21.66 -4.93
N LYS A 213 -15.19 -21.17 -5.33
CA LYS A 213 -15.55 -21.00 -6.75
C LYS A 213 -14.66 -19.94 -7.43
N SER A 214 -14.36 -18.84 -6.76
CA SER A 214 -13.46 -17.80 -7.29
C SER A 214 -12.04 -18.35 -7.51
N LEU A 215 -11.52 -19.15 -6.55
CA LEU A 215 -10.22 -19.82 -6.72
C LEU A 215 -10.19 -20.72 -7.94
N LYS A 216 -11.27 -21.49 -8.19
CA LYS A 216 -11.38 -22.39 -9.34
C LYS A 216 -11.45 -21.68 -10.69
N LYS A 217 -11.81 -20.39 -10.71
CA LYS A 217 -11.82 -19.58 -11.94
C LYS A 217 -10.42 -19.18 -12.40
N THR A 218 -9.47 -19.02 -11.46
CA THR A 218 -8.09 -18.67 -11.84
C THR A 218 -7.45 -19.79 -12.66
N LEU A 219 -6.56 -19.45 -13.59
CA LEU A 219 -5.90 -20.45 -14.46
C LEU A 219 -5.07 -21.45 -13.65
N LEU A 220 -4.35 -20.97 -12.64
CA LEU A 220 -3.53 -21.82 -11.77
C LEU A 220 -4.32 -22.53 -10.68
N LYS A 221 -5.66 -22.34 -10.60
CA LYS A 221 -6.55 -22.88 -9.53
C LYS A 221 -6.12 -22.52 -8.12
N ILE A 222 -5.36 -21.47 -8.00
CA ILE A 222 -4.93 -20.85 -6.74
C ILE A 222 -5.29 -19.37 -6.76
N GLY A 223 -5.55 -18.79 -5.61
CA GLY A 223 -5.76 -17.34 -5.50
C GLY A 223 -4.46 -16.57 -5.34
N SER A 224 -4.58 -15.45 -4.69
CA SER A 224 -3.47 -14.58 -4.31
C SER A 224 -3.24 -14.64 -2.80
N PRO A 225 -2.58 -15.65 -2.25
CA PRO A 225 -2.31 -15.67 -0.83
C PRO A 225 -1.67 -14.34 -0.39
N PRO A 226 -2.06 -13.76 0.76
CA PRO A 226 -1.51 -12.48 1.21
C PRO A 226 0.03 -12.46 1.27
N GLU A 227 0.64 -13.62 1.46
CA GLU A 227 2.09 -13.78 1.48
C GLU A 227 2.72 -13.56 0.11
N GLU A 228 2.09 -14.03 -1.00
CA GLU A 228 2.60 -13.79 -2.35
C GLU A 228 2.55 -12.30 -2.71
N ILE A 229 1.53 -11.59 -2.25
CA ILE A 229 1.46 -10.13 -2.39
C ILE A 229 2.59 -9.48 -1.59
N ALA A 230 2.86 -9.95 -0.37
CA ALA A 230 3.94 -9.44 0.47
C ALA A 230 5.33 -9.69 -0.13
N LYS A 231 5.57 -10.86 -0.75
CA LYS A 231 6.78 -11.17 -1.52
C LYS A 231 6.95 -10.21 -2.69
N THR A 232 5.88 -9.93 -3.43
CA THR A 232 5.90 -8.99 -4.55
C THR A 232 6.19 -7.56 -4.09
N VAL A 233 5.64 -7.14 -2.95
CA VAL A 233 5.99 -5.85 -2.34
C VAL A 233 7.49 -5.80 -2.01
N LYS A 234 8.05 -6.84 -1.39
CA LYS A 234 9.49 -6.92 -1.10
C LYS A 234 10.31 -6.84 -2.38
N PHE A 235 9.97 -7.62 -3.40
CA PHE A 235 10.63 -7.59 -4.71
C PHE A 235 10.65 -6.18 -5.30
N LEU A 236 9.53 -5.47 -5.31
CA LEU A 236 9.46 -4.10 -5.81
C LEU A 236 10.27 -3.11 -4.95
N LEU A 237 10.30 -3.27 -3.62
CA LEU A 237 11.12 -2.42 -2.75
C LEU A 237 12.62 -2.54 -3.06
N GLU A 238 13.09 -3.74 -3.38
CA GLU A 238 14.49 -4.06 -3.67
C GLU A 238 14.88 -3.74 -5.13
N SER A 239 13.95 -3.82 -6.07
CA SER A 239 14.19 -3.63 -7.52
C SER A 239 14.28 -2.15 -7.89
N LYS A 240 15.49 -1.66 -8.17
CA LYS A 240 15.75 -0.22 -8.40
C LYS A 240 15.33 0.28 -9.79
N SER A 241 15.23 -0.58 -10.78
CA SER A 241 14.97 -0.24 -12.20
C SER A 241 13.50 -0.39 -12.61
N ILE A 242 12.59 -0.72 -11.68
CA ILE A 242 11.18 -0.96 -11.97
C ILE A 242 10.34 0.25 -11.51
N THR A 243 9.66 0.90 -12.45
CA THR A 243 8.70 1.98 -12.20
C THR A 243 7.61 2.00 -13.27
N GLY A 244 6.41 2.46 -12.92
CA GLY A 244 5.27 2.54 -13.82
C GLY A 244 4.61 1.18 -14.12
N GLN A 245 5.00 0.12 -13.42
CA GLN A 245 4.53 -1.23 -13.71
C GLN A 245 3.30 -1.60 -12.86
N PHE A 246 2.43 -2.41 -13.48
CA PHE A 246 1.39 -3.17 -12.82
C PHE A 246 1.78 -4.65 -12.83
N ILE A 247 1.77 -5.29 -11.68
CA ILE A 247 2.06 -6.72 -11.52
C ILE A 247 0.81 -7.41 -10.99
N ALA A 248 0.17 -8.23 -11.83
CA ALA A 248 -0.91 -9.09 -11.40
C ALA A 248 -0.36 -10.23 -10.54
N VAL A 249 -0.94 -10.43 -9.36
CA VAL A 249 -0.66 -11.54 -8.45
C VAL A 249 -2.01 -12.20 -8.18
N ASP A 250 -2.52 -12.96 -9.14
CA ASP A 250 -3.93 -13.36 -9.20
C ASP A 250 -4.19 -14.80 -9.66
N GLY A 251 -3.13 -15.59 -9.80
CA GLY A 251 -3.24 -16.95 -10.33
C GLY A 251 -3.69 -17.02 -11.79
N GLY A 252 -3.55 -15.92 -12.54
CA GLY A 252 -3.95 -15.79 -13.94
C GLY A 252 -5.45 -15.49 -14.10
N GLU A 253 -6.13 -14.95 -13.09
CA GLU A 253 -7.55 -14.60 -13.17
C GLU A 253 -7.84 -13.57 -14.26
N HIS A 254 -6.96 -12.56 -14.42
CA HIS A 254 -7.11 -11.52 -15.44
C HIS A 254 -7.03 -12.01 -16.88
N LEU A 255 -6.63 -13.25 -17.11
CA LEU A 255 -6.54 -13.90 -18.43
C LEU A 255 -7.73 -14.83 -18.72
N SER A 256 -8.65 -15.02 -17.76
CA SER A 256 -9.78 -15.96 -17.87
C SER A 256 -11.10 -15.29 -18.24
#